data_e530564ebfe129ed26b7656add7e7d62
#
_entry.id   e530564ebfe129ed26b7656add7e7d62
#
_cell.length_a   1.000
_cell.length_b   1.000
_cell.length_c   1.000
_cell.angle_alpha   90.00
_cell.angle_beta   90.00
_cell.angle_gamma   90.00
#
_symmetry.space_group_name_H-M   'P 1'
#
loop_
_entity.id
_entity.type
_entity.pdbx_description
1 polymer ?
#
loop_
_entity_poly.entity_id
_entity_poly.type
_entity_poly.pdbx_seq_one_letter_code
_entity_poly.pdbx_strand_id
1 'polypeptide(L)'
;MTISPTPASDAADKLAVVDALHRFAAGIDLRDNSLLSSSLSENAVLDFRLAAAKAGFEYPVIEGREVIVAALTGSLATLDTTHSVTNPRVTIDGDTAHLQALVEAQHVPHNDPARHYLMKNRYEIELARQDEGWVIKHNTIDNVWRSGDPGVLAVV
;
A
#
# COMPACT_ATOMS: atom_id res chain seq x y z
N MET A 1 11.78 20.14 -26.46
CA MET A 1 13.08 19.95 -25.79
C MET A 1 12.82 19.24 -24.48
N THR A 2 13.13 17.97 -24.38
CA THR A 2 13.02 17.20 -23.14
C THR A 2 14.25 17.51 -22.30
N ILE A 3 14.04 18.20 -21.18
CA ILE A 3 15.11 18.39 -20.19
C ILE A 3 15.28 17.07 -19.45
N SER A 4 16.42 16.41 -19.63
CA SER A 4 16.75 15.25 -18.82
C SER A 4 16.83 15.69 -17.35
N PRO A 5 16.18 14.97 -16.43
CA PRO A 5 16.27 15.32 -15.02
C PRO A 5 17.73 15.26 -14.54
N THR A 6 18.10 16.19 -13.68
CA THR A 6 19.41 16.15 -13.04
C THR A 6 19.43 14.99 -12.04
N PRO A 7 20.61 14.40 -11.73
CA PRO A 7 20.71 13.34 -10.72
C PRO A 7 20.07 13.71 -9.38
N ALA A 8 20.17 14.97 -8.95
CA ALA A 8 19.58 15.45 -7.71
C ALA A 8 18.04 15.48 -7.78
N SER A 9 17.45 15.92 -8.91
CA SER A 9 16.00 15.91 -9.08
C SER A 9 15.44 14.49 -9.20
N ASP A 10 16.17 13.58 -9.84
CA ASP A 10 15.79 12.17 -9.92
C ASP A 10 15.79 11.51 -8.53
N ALA A 11 16.81 11.78 -7.72
CA ALA A 11 16.86 11.27 -6.34
C ALA A 11 15.71 11.83 -5.48
N ALA A 12 15.39 13.12 -5.60
CA ALA A 12 14.28 13.73 -4.89
C ALA A 12 12.94 13.12 -5.32
N ASP A 13 12.73 12.90 -6.60
CA ASP A 13 11.53 12.25 -7.12
C ASP A 13 11.41 10.80 -6.63
N LYS A 14 12.49 10.05 -6.63
CA LYS A 14 12.49 8.67 -6.11
C LYS A 14 12.12 8.63 -4.63
N LEU A 15 12.65 9.54 -3.82
CA LEU A 15 12.28 9.65 -2.40
C LEU A 15 10.79 10.01 -2.25
N ALA A 16 10.28 10.92 -3.05
CA ALA A 16 8.88 11.34 -3.01
C ALA A 16 7.93 10.22 -3.46
N VAL A 17 8.33 9.38 -4.41
CA VAL A 17 7.57 8.20 -4.82
C VAL A 17 7.49 7.20 -3.66
N VAL A 18 8.62 6.90 -3.03
CA VAL A 18 8.63 6.00 -1.85
C VAL A 18 7.83 6.59 -0.70
N ASP A 19 7.89 7.91 -0.50
CA ASP A 19 7.10 8.60 0.52
C ASP A 19 5.59 8.37 0.34
N ALA A 20 5.09 8.31 -0.87
CA ALA A 20 3.68 8.00 -1.12
C ALA A 20 3.30 6.63 -0.53
N LEU A 21 4.15 5.62 -0.68
CA LEU A 21 3.93 4.30 -0.07
C LEU A 21 4.05 4.37 1.46
N HIS A 22 4.99 5.13 1.99
CA HIS A 22 5.11 5.34 3.44
C HIS A 22 3.86 6.01 4.02
N ARG A 23 3.27 6.98 3.33
CA ARG A 23 2.00 7.62 3.77
C ARG A 23 0.83 6.64 3.72
N PHE A 24 0.78 5.77 2.71
CA PHE A 24 -0.20 4.70 2.62
C PHE A 24 -0.09 3.76 3.82
N ALA A 25 1.10 3.24 4.09
CA ALA A 25 1.36 2.32 5.18
C ALA A 25 1.10 2.96 6.56
N ALA A 26 1.65 4.14 6.80
CA ALA A 26 1.47 4.86 8.06
C ALA A 26 0.01 5.28 8.28
N GLY A 27 -0.67 5.69 7.23
CA GLY A 27 -2.10 6.05 7.30
C GLY A 27 -2.97 4.88 7.76
N ILE A 28 -2.66 3.68 7.30
CA ILE A 28 -3.33 2.46 7.77
C ILE A 28 -2.99 2.20 9.24
N ASP A 29 -1.71 2.14 9.57
CA ASP A 29 -1.25 1.72 10.90
C ASP A 29 -1.64 2.69 12.00
N LEU A 30 -1.62 3.99 11.71
CA LEU A 30 -1.98 5.06 12.65
C LEU A 30 -3.48 5.36 12.67
N ARG A 31 -4.26 4.72 11.82
CA ARG A 31 -5.69 5.03 11.61
C ARG A 31 -5.89 6.51 11.25
N ASP A 32 -4.97 7.05 10.47
CA ASP A 32 -5.00 8.43 9.99
C ASP A 32 -5.54 8.45 8.55
N ASN A 33 -6.86 8.63 8.42
CA ASN A 33 -7.55 8.61 7.13
C ASN A 33 -7.11 9.77 6.22
N SER A 34 -6.74 10.89 6.80
CA SER A 34 -6.22 12.04 6.05
C SER A 34 -4.87 11.72 5.42
N LEU A 35 -3.97 11.11 6.18
CA LEU A 35 -2.66 10.68 5.70
C LEU A 35 -2.81 9.59 4.63
N LEU A 36 -3.64 8.59 4.87
CA LEU A 36 -3.94 7.52 3.91
C LEU A 36 -4.48 8.10 2.60
N SER A 37 -5.46 8.99 2.69
CA SER A 37 -6.09 9.66 1.55
C SER A 37 -5.07 10.45 0.73
N SER A 38 -4.13 11.13 1.40
CA SER A 38 -3.09 11.92 0.74
C SER A 38 -2.16 11.11 -0.15
N SER A 39 -2.06 9.79 0.06
CA SER A 39 -1.21 8.89 -0.72
C SER A 39 -1.86 8.40 -2.01
N LEU A 40 -3.16 8.58 -2.18
CA LEU A 40 -3.96 7.98 -3.24
C LEU A 40 -4.46 9.04 -4.23
N SER A 41 -4.45 8.71 -5.52
CA SER A 41 -5.17 9.52 -6.51
C SER A 41 -6.68 9.35 -6.32
N GLU A 42 -7.45 10.30 -6.82
CA GLU A 42 -8.92 10.27 -6.71
C GLU A 42 -9.52 8.97 -7.27
N ASN A 43 -8.95 8.48 -8.39
CA ASN A 43 -9.38 7.26 -9.07
C ASN A 43 -8.43 6.07 -8.83
N ALA A 44 -7.76 6.03 -7.69
CA ALA A 44 -6.83 4.95 -7.35
C ALA A 44 -7.51 3.58 -7.35
N VAL A 45 -6.73 2.55 -7.65
CA VAL A 45 -7.17 1.15 -7.64
C VAL A 45 -6.31 0.36 -6.68
N LEU A 46 -6.94 -0.40 -5.81
CA LEU A 46 -6.29 -1.35 -4.90
C LEU A 46 -6.69 -2.77 -5.31
N ASP A 47 -5.71 -3.57 -5.68
CA ASP A 47 -5.90 -4.95 -6.09
C ASP A 47 -5.17 -5.91 -5.14
N PHE A 48 -5.92 -6.50 -4.23
CA PHE A 48 -5.43 -7.45 -3.23
C PHE A 48 -5.80 -8.91 -3.58
N ARG A 49 -6.31 -9.17 -4.77
CA ARG A 49 -6.84 -10.49 -5.14
C ARG A 49 -5.81 -11.61 -5.03
N LEU A 50 -4.58 -11.38 -5.47
CA LEU A 50 -3.53 -12.40 -5.43
C LEU A 50 -3.16 -12.78 -3.99
N ALA A 51 -2.97 -11.79 -3.14
CA ALA A 51 -2.65 -12.01 -1.73
C ALA A 51 -3.82 -12.65 -0.97
N ALA A 52 -5.06 -12.22 -1.25
CA ALA A 52 -6.26 -12.79 -0.65
C ALA A 52 -6.43 -14.28 -1.03
N ALA A 53 -6.22 -14.63 -2.29
CA ALA A 53 -6.31 -16.02 -2.74
C ALA A 53 -5.33 -16.94 -2.01
N LYS A 54 -4.12 -16.47 -1.78
CA LYS A 54 -3.09 -17.20 -1.01
C LYS A 54 -3.42 -17.30 0.48
N ALA A 55 -4.22 -16.39 1.00
CA ALA A 55 -4.75 -16.43 2.37
C ALA A 55 -6.03 -17.28 2.47
N GLY A 56 -6.60 -17.71 1.34
CA GLY A 56 -7.76 -18.57 1.30
C GLY A 56 -9.11 -17.87 1.21
N PHE A 57 -9.15 -16.60 0.80
CA PHE A 57 -10.39 -15.87 0.62
C PHE A 57 -10.42 -15.06 -0.67
N GLU A 58 -11.59 -14.61 -1.04
CA GLU A 58 -11.78 -13.69 -2.16
C GLU A 58 -11.87 -12.24 -1.66
N TYR A 59 -11.28 -11.33 -2.42
CA TYR A 59 -11.33 -9.91 -2.13
C TYR A 59 -11.55 -9.15 -3.43
N PRO A 60 -12.52 -8.22 -3.50
CA PRO A 60 -12.77 -7.50 -4.74
C PRO A 60 -11.68 -6.47 -5.01
N VAL A 61 -11.46 -6.14 -6.28
CA VAL A 61 -10.71 -4.93 -6.64
C VAL A 61 -11.50 -3.72 -6.16
N ILE A 62 -10.80 -2.79 -5.50
CA ILE A 62 -11.43 -1.59 -4.94
C ILE A 62 -10.99 -0.39 -5.77
N GLU A 63 -11.93 0.38 -6.25
CA GLU A 63 -11.70 1.55 -7.08
C GLU A 63 -12.21 2.82 -6.40
N GLY A 64 -11.38 3.86 -6.43
CA GLY A 64 -11.68 5.16 -5.86
C GLY A 64 -11.07 5.37 -4.48
N ARG A 65 -10.44 6.53 -4.29
CA ARG A 65 -9.74 6.89 -3.05
C ARG A 65 -10.64 6.77 -1.82
N GLU A 66 -11.83 7.33 -1.88
CA GLU A 66 -12.75 7.32 -0.74
C GLU A 66 -13.22 5.90 -0.41
N VAL A 67 -13.46 5.08 -1.44
CA VAL A 67 -13.87 3.69 -1.27
C VAL A 67 -12.74 2.86 -0.67
N ILE A 68 -11.50 3.07 -1.12
CA ILE A 68 -10.32 2.40 -0.56
C ILE A 68 -10.14 2.75 0.91
N VAL A 69 -10.20 4.03 1.25
CA VAL A 69 -10.04 4.49 2.65
C VAL A 69 -11.12 3.87 3.53
N ALA A 70 -12.38 3.89 3.10
CA ALA A 70 -13.49 3.29 3.85
C ALA A 70 -13.33 1.77 4.01
N ALA A 71 -12.93 1.07 2.95
CA ALA A 71 -12.75 -0.37 2.97
C ALA A 71 -11.63 -0.79 3.94
N LEU A 72 -10.48 -0.12 3.91
CA LEU A 72 -9.36 -0.41 4.80
C LEU A 72 -9.70 -0.05 6.25
N THR A 73 -10.34 1.07 6.48
CA THR A 73 -10.80 1.47 7.81
C THR A 73 -11.76 0.44 8.41
N GLY A 74 -12.70 -0.06 7.61
CA GLY A 74 -13.68 -1.06 8.05
C GLY A 74 -13.05 -2.43 8.29
N SER A 75 -12.28 -2.95 7.32
CA SER A 75 -11.72 -4.30 7.40
C SER A 75 -10.65 -4.47 8.47
N LEU A 76 -9.97 -3.40 8.86
CA LEU A 76 -8.89 -3.44 9.85
C LEU A 76 -9.29 -2.82 11.20
N ALA A 77 -10.57 -2.51 11.40
CA ALA A 77 -11.06 -1.78 12.57
C ALA A 77 -10.76 -2.46 13.91
N THR A 78 -10.70 -3.79 13.92
CA THR A 78 -10.49 -4.60 15.15
C THR A 78 -9.06 -5.13 15.28
N LEU A 79 -8.17 -4.68 14.41
CA LEU A 79 -6.79 -5.17 14.33
C LEU A 79 -5.79 -4.07 14.62
N ASP A 80 -4.72 -4.43 15.33
CA ASP A 80 -3.48 -3.67 15.32
C ASP A 80 -2.67 -4.12 14.12
N THR A 81 -2.16 -3.17 13.36
CA THR A 81 -1.37 -3.46 12.16
C THR A 81 -0.05 -2.70 12.15
N THR A 82 0.96 -3.33 11.58
CA THR A 82 2.23 -2.67 11.23
C THR A 82 2.62 -3.06 9.83
N HIS A 83 2.96 -2.06 9.02
CA HIS A 83 3.45 -2.24 7.66
C HIS A 83 4.88 -1.72 7.57
N SER A 84 5.83 -2.62 7.27
CA SER A 84 7.24 -2.26 7.09
C SER A 84 7.61 -2.37 5.62
N VAL A 85 8.00 -1.24 5.04
CA VAL A 85 8.39 -1.15 3.63
C VAL A 85 9.88 -1.40 3.50
N THR A 86 10.28 -2.34 2.63
CA THR A 86 11.68 -2.67 2.39
C THR A 86 11.95 -2.84 0.89
N ASN A 87 13.23 -2.68 0.52
CA ASN A 87 13.74 -2.92 -0.83
C ASN A 87 12.97 -2.16 -1.93
N PRO A 88 12.72 -0.86 -1.77
CA PRO A 88 12.00 -0.11 -2.80
C PRO A 88 12.85 0.05 -4.05
N ARG A 89 12.26 -0.20 -5.21
CA ARG A 89 12.85 0.04 -6.52
C ARG A 89 11.93 0.95 -7.30
N VAL A 90 12.45 2.09 -7.72
CA VAL A 90 11.66 3.13 -8.39
C VAL A 90 12.19 3.37 -9.79
N THR A 91 11.29 3.40 -10.76
CA THR A 91 11.55 3.86 -12.12
C THR A 91 10.64 5.04 -12.40
N ILE A 92 11.21 6.14 -12.89
CA ILE A 92 10.46 7.37 -13.19
C ILE A 92 10.51 7.62 -14.69
N ASP A 93 9.36 7.92 -15.27
CA ASP A 93 9.17 8.30 -16.66
C ASP A 93 8.29 9.54 -16.72
N GLY A 94 8.92 10.73 -16.71
CA GLY A 94 8.21 12.00 -16.69
C GLY A 94 7.30 12.16 -15.48
N ASP A 95 6.00 12.22 -15.72
CA ASP A 95 4.97 12.40 -14.67
C ASP A 95 4.38 11.07 -14.17
N THR A 96 4.95 9.95 -14.58
CA THR A 96 4.58 8.61 -14.11
C THR A 96 5.76 7.92 -13.44
N ALA A 97 5.46 7.01 -12.52
CA ALA A 97 6.47 6.20 -11.85
C ALA A 97 5.94 4.80 -11.61
N HIS A 98 6.88 3.87 -11.51
CA HIS A 98 6.63 2.50 -11.07
C HIS A 98 7.48 2.24 -9.83
N LEU A 99 6.86 1.70 -8.80
CA LEU A 99 7.51 1.32 -7.54
C LEU A 99 7.24 -0.16 -7.27
N GLN A 100 8.30 -0.92 -7.08
CA GLN A 100 8.22 -2.27 -6.55
C GLN A 100 8.83 -2.27 -5.15
N ALA A 101 8.15 -2.87 -4.18
CA ALA A 101 8.65 -2.97 -2.81
C ALA A 101 8.19 -4.26 -2.14
N LEU A 102 8.94 -4.69 -1.13
CA LEU A 102 8.48 -5.70 -0.19
C LEU A 102 7.85 -5.01 1.00
N VAL A 103 6.67 -5.46 1.39
CA VAL A 103 5.95 -4.90 2.54
C VAL A 103 5.60 -6.04 3.49
N GLU A 104 6.15 -5.97 4.69
CA GLU A 104 5.79 -6.88 5.77
C GLU A 104 4.57 -6.30 6.49
N ALA A 105 3.45 -7.02 6.44
CA ALA A 105 2.19 -6.60 7.02
C ALA A 105 1.81 -7.55 8.15
N GLN A 106 1.86 -7.07 9.40
CA GLN A 106 1.45 -7.83 10.57
C GLN A 106 0.05 -7.39 11.00
N HIS A 107 -0.76 -8.36 11.40
CA HIS A 107 -2.14 -8.17 11.83
C HIS A 107 -2.37 -8.91 13.15
N VAL A 108 -2.79 -8.18 14.17
CA VAL A 108 -3.03 -8.74 15.50
C VAL A 108 -4.39 -8.26 16.01
N PRO A 109 -5.33 -9.18 16.33
CA PRO A 109 -6.61 -8.77 16.91
C PRO A 109 -6.43 -8.05 18.26
N HIS A 110 -7.14 -6.93 18.45
CA HIS A 110 -7.11 -6.16 19.70
C HIS A 110 -7.42 -7.01 20.94
N ASN A 111 -8.40 -7.92 20.81
CA ASN A 111 -8.92 -8.72 21.91
C ASN A 111 -8.28 -10.11 22.02
N ASP A 112 -7.36 -10.45 21.13
CA ASP A 112 -6.66 -11.74 21.17
C ASP A 112 -5.24 -11.61 20.60
N PRO A 113 -4.32 -10.97 21.35
CA PRO A 113 -2.97 -10.71 20.86
C PRO A 113 -2.09 -11.97 20.72
N ALA A 114 -2.57 -13.12 21.11
CA ALA A 114 -1.90 -14.40 20.88
C ALA A 114 -2.08 -14.90 19.43
N ARG A 115 -3.09 -14.40 18.74
CA ARG A 115 -3.29 -14.67 17.30
C ARG A 115 -2.64 -13.58 16.46
N HIS A 116 -2.11 -13.98 15.33
CA HIS A 116 -1.61 -13.03 14.35
C HIS A 116 -1.69 -13.61 12.95
N TYR A 117 -1.66 -12.75 11.94
CA TYR A 117 -1.42 -13.12 10.57
C TYR A 117 -0.37 -12.19 9.97
N LEU A 118 0.80 -12.77 9.69
CA LEU A 118 1.93 -12.05 9.11
C LEU A 118 1.98 -12.34 7.63
N MET A 119 2.00 -11.28 6.83
CA MET A 119 2.15 -11.37 5.37
C MET A 119 3.43 -10.66 4.95
N LYS A 120 4.27 -11.34 4.18
CA LYS A 120 5.36 -10.72 3.45
C LYS A 120 4.91 -10.57 2.00
N ASN A 121 4.59 -9.35 1.62
CA ASN A 121 3.96 -9.03 0.34
C ASN A 121 4.93 -8.35 -0.62
N ARG A 122 4.67 -8.53 -1.92
CA ARG A 122 5.27 -7.73 -2.97
C ARG A 122 4.22 -6.77 -3.50
N TYR A 123 4.55 -5.48 -3.46
CA TYR A 123 3.72 -4.42 -4.01
C TYR A 123 4.26 -4.01 -5.37
N GLU A 124 3.39 -3.96 -6.36
CA GLU A 124 3.64 -3.37 -7.68
C GLU A 124 2.74 -2.15 -7.80
N ILE A 125 3.34 -0.97 -7.85
CA ILE A 125 2.61 0.29 -7.73
C ILE A 125 2.90 1.18 -8.93
N GLU A 126 1.84 1.67 -9.55
CA GLU A 126 1.89 2.76 -10.52
C GLU A 126 1.52 4.06 -9.82
N LEU A 127 2.34 5.10 -10.02
CA LEU A 127 2.14 6.41 -9.41
C LEU A 127 2.11 7.49 -10.50
N ALA A 128 1.49 8.60 -10.15
CA ALA A 128 1.46 9.79 -10.99
C ALA A 128 1.89 11.01 -10.18
N ARG A 129 2.55 11.95 -10.86
CA ARG A 129 2.83 13.27 -10.30
C ARG A 129 1.53 14.04 -10.18
N GLN A 130 1.28 14.60 -9.00
CA GLN A 130 0.12 15.45 -8.76
C GLN A 130 0.57 16.63 -7.89
N ASP A 131 0.33 17.84 -8.37
CA ASP A 131 0.84 19.06 -7.75
C ASP A 131 2.37 18.97 -7.61
N GLU A 132 2.91 19.14 -6.41
CA GLU A 132 4.36 19.04 -6.17
C GLU A 132 4.79 17.66 -5.62
N GLY A 133 3.87 16.69 -5.61
CA GLY A 133 4.11 15.37 -5.04
C GLY A 133 3.74 14.23 -5.97
N TRP A 134 3.65 13.04 -5.37
CA TRP A 134 3.29 11.81 -6.05
C TRP A 134 2.15 11.10 -5.33
N VAL A 135 1.28 10.48 -6.10
CA VAL A 135 0.13 9.71 -5.58
C VAL A 135 0.05 8.35 -6.25
N ILE A 136 -0.45 7.38 -5.50
CA ILE A 136 -0.68 6.01 -5.99
C ILE A 136 -1.91 6.00 -6.89
N LYS A 137 -1.72 5.47 -8.09
CA LYS A 137 -2.82 5.24 -9.05
C LYS A 137 -3.31 3.80 -9.04
N HIS A 138 -2.41 2.85 -8.90
CA HIS A 138 -2.74 1.43 -8.92
C HIS A 138 -1.75 0.70 -8.03
N ASN A 139 -2.26 -0.05 -7.07
CA ASN A 139 -1.45 -0.89 -6.19
C ASN A 139 -1.92 -2.33 -6.29
N THR A 140 -1.07 -3.19 -6.88
CA THR A 140 -1.29 -4.63 -6.96
C THR A 140 -0.45 -5.31 -5.89
N ILE A 141 -1.09 -6.07 -5.02
CA ILE A 141 -0.45 -6.74 -3.89
C ILE A 141 -0.49 -8.25 -4.10
N ASP A 142 0.68 -8.87 -4.19
CA ASP A 142 0.87 -10.30 -4.15
C ASP A 142 1.52 -10.71 -2.84
N ASN A 143 1.39 -11.98 -2.46
CA ASN A 143 2.00 -12.52 -1.24
C ASN A 143 3.13 -13.47 -1.60
N VAL A 144 4.30 -13.26 -0.97
CA VAL A 144 5.48 -14.11 -1.15
C VAL A 144 5.47 -15.27 -0.16
N TRP A 145 5.29 -14.97 1.12
CA TRP A 145 5.10 -15.96 2.18
C TRP A 145 4.28 -15.37 3.33
N ARG A 146 3.79 -16.23 4.21
CA ARG A 146 2.90 -15.87 5.30
C ARG A 146 3.07 -16.81 6.48
N SER A 147 2.64 -16.35 7.65
CA SER A 147 2.69 -17.09 8.91
C SER A 147 1.51 -16.70 9.79
N GLY A 148 1.00 -17.65 10.55
CA GLY A 148 -0.10 -17.42 11.48
C GLY A 148 -1.46 -17.84 10.91
N ASP A 149 -2.52 -17.24 11.46
CA ASP A 149 -3.90 -17.60 11.18
C ASP A 149 -4.55 -16.61 10.20
N PRO A 150 -4.82 -17.03 8.94
CA PRO A 150 -5.49 -16.17 7.97
C PRO A 150 -6.89 -15.75 8.40
N GLY A 151 -7.52 -16.46 9.33
CA GLY A 151 -8.80 -16.09 9.92
C GLY A 151 -8.80 -14.74 10.62
N VAL A 152 -7.61 -14.22 10.99
CA VAL A 152 -7.45 -12.86 11.53
C VAL A 152 -7.93 -11.80 10.55
N LEU A 153 -7.77 -12.04 9.25
CA LEU A 153 -8.24 -11.12 8.18
C LEU A 153 -9.69 -11.35 7.77
N ALA A 154 -10.31 -12.43 8.23
CA ALA A 154 -11.68 -12.71 7.85
C ALA A 154 -12.60 -11.61 8.38
N VAL A 155 -13.20 -10.88 7.47
CA VAL A 155 -14.27 -9.93 7.77
C VAL A 155 -15.53 -10.75 8.03
N VAL A 156 -16.00 -10.69 9.22
CA VAL A 156 -17.30 -11.30 9.56
C VAL A 156 -18.42 -10.31 9.21
#